data_b7e628354615f45e22ef79570e106118
#
_entry.id   b7e628354615f45e22ef79570e106118
#
_cell.length_a   1.000
_cell.length_b   1.000
_cell.length_c   1.000
_cell.angle_alpha   90.00
_cell.angle_beta   90.00
_cell.angle_gamma   90.00
#
_symmetry.space_group_name_H-M   'P 1'
#
loop_
_entity.id
_entity.type
_entity.pdbx_description
1 polymer ?
#
loop_
_entity_poly.entity_id
_entity_poly.type
_entity_poly.pdbx_seq_one_letter_code
_entity_poly.pdbx_strand_id
1 'polypeptide(L)'
;FNMNTFYINTGLSIKTFTVTLYLSAAAIFFSGTVWGGTLQEGLYAQMKTSKGEIVLQLYFKRAPLTVSNFVGLAEGSKDWKDPVTGKAKKTRFFDGLNFHRVIKDFMIQGGDPLATGTGGPGYTFTDEFHPELKHNKPGILSMANSGTHTNGSQFFITHVPTPHLDNKHSVFGEVVEGMNVVNAIEKGDLIQAVTIIRKGKAAMAFDPAIAEKLIAERNKKLAEKNKKNIPHATTELDPAKIPDSDNTEAGEVSVDMLVVAYQGARTPKQNIFYDKSGAEKIAQKLTDYARRKGIKFSDLINQFTDLPQQSKLPLLSAKQPSLPDFLKPALKLGVGQISDPVDSPFGYLIFRRVSRILTGDTIYSSERL
;
A
#
# COMPACT_ATOMS: atom_id res chain seq x y z
N PHE A 1 -54.73 -18.53 26.93
CA PHE A 1 -54.97 -19.74 26.09
C PHE A 1 -56.45 -19.91 25.92
N ASN A 2 -57.04 -19.52 24.77
CA ASN A 2 -58.44 -19.70 24.45
C ASN A 2 -58.62 -21.01 23.69
N MET A 3 -59.38 -21.94 24.29
CA MET A 3 -59.89 -23.12 23.60
C MET A 3 -61.18 -22.73 22.86
N ASN A 4 -61.15 -22.69 21.55
CA ASN A 4 -62.37 -22.60 20.73
C ASN A 4 -62.90 -24.00 20.48
N THR A 5 -64.03 -24.29 21.11
CA THR A 5 -64.79 -25.51 20.89
C THR A 5 -65.87 -25.23 19.85
N PHE A 6 -65.73 -25.88 18.67
CA PHE A 6 -66.81 -25.88 17.67
C PHE A 6 -67.73 -27.05 17.86
N TYR A 7 -69.05 -26.76 18.02
CA TYR A 7 -70.09 -27.78 18.01
C TYR A 7 -70.72 -27.87 16.62
N ILE A 8 -70.68 -29.06 16.04
CA ILE A 8 -71.46 -29.37 14.85
C ILE A 8 -72.58 -30.31 15.26
N ASN A 9 -73.84 -29.83 15.16
CA ASN A 9 -75.04 -30.59 15.50
C ASN A 9 -75.59 -31.26 14.23
N THR A 10 -75.31 -32.55 14.07
CA THR A 10 -76.02 -33.43 13.10
C THR A 10 -76.65 -34.55 13.88
N GLY A 11 -77.97 -34.56 13.93
CA GLY A 11 -78.94 -35.34 14.70
C GLY A 11 -78.72 -36.86 14.90
N LEU A 12 -77.50 -37.37 15.06
CA LEU A 12 -77.25 -38.72 15.51
C LEU A 12 -75.88 -38.80 16.22
N SER A 13 -75.95 -39.11 17.51
CA SER A 13 -74.86 -39.60 18.37
C SER A 13 -73.52 -38.81 18.33
N ILE A 14 -73.31 -38.04 19.40
CA ILE A 14 -72.03 -37.30 19.62
C ILE A 14 -70.91 -38.30 19.85
N LYS A 15 -70.02 -38.48 18.89
CA LYS A 15 -68.72 -39.10 19.14
C LYS A 15 -67.69 -38.00 19.29
N THR A 16 -67.15 -37.89 20.49
CA THR A 16 -66.02 -36.96 20.78
C THR A 16 -64.78 -37.48 20.14
N PHE A 17 -64.30 -36.81 19.08
CA PHE A 17 -62.98 -37.05 18.51
C PHE A 17 -61.99 -36.05 19.13
N THR A 18 -61.10 -36.54 19.98
CA THR A 18 -59.93 -35.74 20.45
C THR A 18 -58.83 -35.78 19.40
N VAL A 19 -58.69 -34.70 18.64
CA VAL A 19 -57.53 -34.54 17.75
C VAL A 19 -56.37 -33.94 18.56
N THR A 20 -55.46 -34.80 18.96
CA THR A 20 -54.21 -34.37 19.59
C THR A 20 -53.24 -33.89 18.50
N LEU A 21 -53.16 -32.56 18.34
CA LEU A 21 -52.18 -31.95 17.40
C LEU A 21 -50.81 -31.92 18.08
N TYR A 22 -49.93 -32.84 17.71
CA TYR A 22 -48.53 -32.77 18.09
C TYR A 22 -47.85 -31.64 17.29
N LEU A 23 -47.74 -30.45 17.87
CA LEU A 23 -46.82 -29.43 17.43
C LEU A 23 -45.40 -29.89 17.83
N SER A 24 -44.70 -30.58 16.91
CA SER A 24 -43.27 -30.75 17.01
C SER A 24 -42.63 -29.37 16.75
N ALA A 25 -42.34 -28.65 17.84
CA ALA A 25 -41.45 -27.51 17.80
C ALA A 25 -40.06 -28.05 17.42
N ALA A 26 -39.76 -28.10 16.11
CA ALA A 26 -38.43 -28.20 15.64
C ALA A 26 -37.72 -26.89 16.05
N ALA A 27 -37.14 -26.88 17.24
CA ALA A 27 -36.18 -25.89 17.63
C ALA A 27 -35.02 -26.07 16.66
N ILE A 28 -35.00 -25.26 15.59
CA ILE A 28 -33.81 -25.06 14.77
C ILE A 28 -32.83 -24.37 15.74
N PHE A 29 -32.03 -25.20 16.41
CA PHE A 29 -30.79 -24.73 17.02
C PHE A 29 -29.93 -24.22 15.90
N PHE A 30 -30.02 -22.92 15.64
CA PHE A 30 -28.94 -22.19 15.01
C PHE A 30 -27.78 -22.30 16.01
N SER A 31 -26.95 -23.36 15.82
CA SER A 31 -25.68 -23.47 16.47
C SER A 31 -24.75 -22.41 15.84
N GLY A 32 -25.04 -21.15 16.17
CA GLY A 32 -24.05 -20.12 16.12
C GLY A 32 -22.96 -20.60 17.07
N THR A 33 -21.83 -21.01 16.53
CA THR A 33 -20.61 -21.22 17.29
C THR A 33 -20.35 -19.91 18.02
N VAL A 34 -20.72 -19.88 19.30
CA VAL A 34 -20.32 -18.80 20.22
C VAL A 34 -18.80 -18.99 20.37
N TRP A 35 -18.06 -18.20 19.65
CA TRP A 35 -16.61 -18.13 19.74
C TRP A 35 -16.27 -17.68 21.16
N GLY A 36 -15.80 -18.63 22.00
CA GLY A 36 -15.63 -18.44 23.45
C GLY A 36 -14.34 -17.72 23.86
N GLY A 37 -13.65 -17.04 22.98
CA GLY A 37 -12.52 -16.18 23.33
C GLY A 37 -13.00 -14.76 23.62
N THR A 38 -12.86 -14.28 24.87
CA THR A 38 -13.08 -12.86 25.16
C THR A 38 -11.92 -12.07 24.58
N LEU A 39 -12.15 -11.41 23.42
CA LEU A 39 -11.16 -10.46 22.87
C LEU A 39 -10.72 -9.48 23.95
N GLN A 40 -9.45 -9.22 24.10
CA GLN A 40 -8.90 -8.22 25.01
C GLN A 40 -9.28 -6.79 24.58
N GLU A 41 -8.94 -5.78 25.40
CA GLU A 41 -9.13 -4.40 24.99
C GLU A 41 -8.32 -4.09 23.72
N GLY A 42 -8.98 -3.57 22.69
CA GLY A 42 -8.35 -3.30 21.39
C GLY A 42 -9.37 -2.92 20.32
N LEU A 43 -8.84 -2.55 19.17
CA LEU A 43 -9.61 -2.32 17.95
C LEU A 43 -9.44 -3.53 17.03
N TYR A 44 -10.55 -4.07 16.54
CA TYR A 44 -10.54 -5.28 15.74
C TYR A 44 -11.40 -5.12 14.48
N ALA A 45 -11.08 -5.90 13.46
CA ALA A 45 -11.93 -6.09 12.30
C ALA A 45 -12.32 -7.58 12.21
N GLN A 46 -13.60 -7.87 12.33
CA GLN A 46 -14.18 -9.17 12.05
C GLN A 46 -14.52 -9.23 10.56
N MET A 47 -13.77 -10.03 9.82
CA MET A 47 -13.95 -10.23 8.39
C MET A 47 -14.66 -11.55 8.14
N LYS A 48 -15.91 -11.48 7.71
CA LYS A 48 -16.69 -12.63 7.28
C LYS A 48 -16.36 -12.96 5.83
N THR A 49 -15.90 -14.17 5.57
CA THR A 49 -15.54 -14.63 4.22
C THR A 49 -16.38 -15.83 3.80
N SER A 50 -16.28 -16.21 2.51
CA SER A 50 -16.90 -17.45 2.00
C SER A 50 -16.36 -18.74 2.64
N LYS A 51 -15.16 -18.70 3.28
CA LYS A 51 -14.53 -19.84 3.96
C LYS A 51 -14.65 -19.80 5.48
N GLY A 52 -15.22 -18.74 6.06
CA GLY A 52 -15.35 -18.56 7.51
C GLY A 52 -14.98 -17.15 7.96
N GLU A 53 -14.78 -17.00 9.25
CA GLU A 53 -14.46 -15.72 9.87
C GLU A 53 -12.98 -15.59 10.21
N ILE A 54 -12.45 -14.38 10.00
CA ILE A 54 -11.09 -13.98 10.37
C ILE A 54 -11.22 -12.77 11.29
N VAL A 55 -10.61 -12.81 12.48
CA VAL A 55 -10.55 -11.66 13.39
C VAL A 55 -9.16 -11.08 13.34
N LEU A 56 -9.10 -9.80 12.99
CA LEU A 56 -7.88 -9.02 12.84
C LEU A 56 -7.78 -8.01 13.99
N GLN A 57 -6.68 -8.02 14.74
CA GLN A 57 -6.34 -6.92 15.63
C GLN A 57 -5.73 -5.78 14.83
N LEU A 58 -6.21 -4.55 15.04
CA LEU A 58 -5.72 -3.36 14.33
C LEU A 58 -4.84 -2.51 15.25
N TYR A 59 -3.66 -2.14 14.77
CA TYR A 59 -2.64 -1.44 15.56
C TYR A 59 -2.82 0.09 15.54
N PHE A 60 -4.02 0.57 15.89
CA PHE A 60 -4.43 1.98 15.78
C PHE A 60 -3.54 2.98 16.54
N LYS A 61 -2.73 2.54 17.51
CA LYS A 61 -1.76 3.39 18.21
C LYS A 61 -0.42 3.51 17.48
N ARG A 62 -0.02 2.47 16.73
CA ARG A 62 1.28 2.39 16.05
C ARG A 62 1.22 2.69 14.56
N ALA A 63 0.06 2.43 13.94
CA ALA A 63 -0.23 2.73 12.54
C ALA A 63 -1.58 3.46 12.41
N PRO A 64 -1.76 4.63 13.07
CA PRO A 64 -3.05 5.32 13.15
C PRO A 64 -3.57 5.78 11.79
N LEU A 65 -2.72 6.20 10.86
CA LEU A 65 -3.14 6.62 9.52
C LEU A 65 -3.69 5.44 8.71
N THR A 66 -2.95 4.35 8.68
CA THR A 66 -3.31 3.14 7.92
C THR A 66 -4.58 2.51 8.48
N VAL A 67 -4.68 2.42 9.83
CA VAL A 67 -5.87 1.91 10.50
C VAL A 67 -7.07 2.82 10.27
N SER A 68 -6.91 4.16 10.30
CA SER A 68 -8.00 5.10 10.00
C SER A 68 -8.55 4.92 8.61
N ASN A 69 -7.66 4.74 7.62
CA ASN A 69 -8.06 4.48 6.26
C ASN A 69 -8.86 3.17 6.14
N PHE A 70 -8.33 2.08 6.70
CA PHE A 70 -9.00 0.78 6.65
C PHE A 70 -10.36 0.80 7.37
N VAL A 71 -10.43 1.35 8.58
CA VAL A 71 -11.66 1.45 9.37
C VAL A 71 -12.69 2.34 8.68
N GLY A 72 -12.27 3.50 8.19
CA GLY A 72 -13.16 4.41 7.48
C GLY A 72 -13.77 3.80 6.21
N LEU A 73 -13.00 3.03 5.46
CA LEU A 73 -13.48 2.28 4.30
C LEU A 73 -14.39 1.11 4.73
N ALA A 74 -14.04 0.36 5.78
CA ALA A 74 -14.84 -0.77 6.27
C ALA A 74 -16.20 -0.33 6.80
N GLU A 75 -16.27 0.78 7.51
CA GLU A 75 -17.51 1.34 8.06
C GLU A 75 -18.32 2.16 7.05
N GLY A 76 -17.72 2.56 5.92
CA GLY A 76 -18.32 3.45 4.93
C GLY A 76 -18.38 4.90 5.41
N SER A 77 -17.58 5.28 6.40
CA SER A 77 -17.47 6.65 6.91
C SER A 77 -16.50 7.51 6.09
N LYS A 78 -15.63 6.89 5.30
CA LYS A 78 -14.67 7.54 4.41
C LYS A 78 -15.17 7.55 2.97
N ASP A 79 -15.05 8.70 2.32
CA ASP A 79 -15.38 8.84 0.90
C ASP A 79 -14.37 8.08 0.02
N TRP A 80 -14.86 7.44 -1.02
CA TRP A 80 -14.07 6.76 -2.03
C TRP A 80 -14.67 6.95 -3.41
N LYS A 81 -13.88 6.74 -4.45
CA LYS A 81 -14.29 6.89 -5.84
C LYS A 81 -14.38 5.51 -6.50
N ASP A 82 -15.54 5.20 -7.01
CA ASP A 82 -15.77 3.96 -7.76
C ASP A 82 -14.90 3.95 -9.03
N PRO A 83 -13.99 2.97 -9.19
CA PRO A 83 -13.04 2.97 -10.30
C PRO A 83 -13.69 2.68 -11.66
N VAL A 84 -14.90 2.11 -11.68
CA VAL A 84 -15.63 1.81 -12.92
C VAL A 84 -16.43 3.03 -13.37
N THR A 85 -17.18 3.64 -12.45
CA THR A 85 -18.11 4.73 -12.80
C THR A 85 -17.51 6.13 -12.57
N GLY A 86 -16.40 6.23 -11.86
CA GLY A 86 -15.78 7.49 -11.47
C GLY A 86 -16.58 8.29 -10.42
N LYS A 87 -17.72 7.77 -9.93
CA LYS A 87 -18.58 8.45 -8.96
C LYS A 87 -18.04 8.33 -7.54
N ALA A 88 -18.17 9.41 -6.77
CA ALA A 88 -17.91 9.37 -5.33
C ALA A 88 -18.97 8.50 -4.63
N LYS A 89 -18.52 7.69 -3.69
CA LYS A 89 -19.35 6.83 -2.84
C LYS A 89 -18.95 7.01 -1.38
N LYS A 90 -19.92 6.82 -0.48
CA LYS A 90 -19.71 6.79 0.97
C LYS A 90 -20.47 5.59 1.54
N THR A 91 -19.96 4.42 1.21
CA THR A 91 -20.54 3.11 1.57
C THR A 91 -19.42 2.18 2.01
N ARG A 92 -19.78 1.09 2.69
CA ARG A 92 -18.84 0.04 3.08
C ARG A 92 -18.10 -0.45 1.84
N PHE A 93 -16.76 -0.32 1.88
CA PHE A 93 -15.94 -0.52 0.70
C PHE A 93 -15.61 -2.00 0.43
N PHE A 94 -15.33 -2.76 1.51
CA PHE A 94 -14.80 -4.11 1.39
C PHE A 94 -15.86 -5.17 1.15
N ASP A 95 -17.13 -4.88 1.47
CA ASP A 95 -18.22 -5.84 1.39
C ASP A 95 -18.46 -6.26 -0.07
N GLY A 96 -18.42 -7.55 -0.34
CA GLY A 96 -18.59 -8.13 -1.67
C GLY A 96 -17.32 -8.18 -2.53
N LEU A 97 -16.19 -7.64 -2.05
CA LEU A 97 -14.90 -7.80 -2.75
C LEU A 97 -14.36 -9.21 -2.58
N ASN A 98 -13.40 -9.58 -3.42
CA ASN A 98 -12.77 -10.89 -3.34
C ASN A 98 -11.27 -10.83 -3.03
N PHE A 99 -10.71 -11.98 -2.67
CA PHE A 99 -9.27 -12.20 -2.64
C PHE A 99 -8.80 -12.49 -4.07
N HIS A 100 -8.42 -11.44 -4.79
CA HIS A 100 -8.07 -11.52 -6.21
C HIS A 100 -6.69 -12.15 -6.47
N ARG A 101 -5.83 -12.21 -5.44
CA ARG A 101 -4.50 -12.82 -5.53
C ARG A 101 -4.22 -13.65 -4.27
N VAL A 102 -3.98 -14.94 -4.47
CA VAL A 102 -3.61 -15.88 -3.42
C VAL A 102 -2.37 -16.64 -3.87
N ILE A 103 -1.31 -16.60 -3.08
CA ILE A 103 -0.09 -17.35 -3.31
C ILE A 103 0.14 -18.20 -2.07
N LYS A 104 0.03 -19.53 -2.26
CA LYS A 104 0.28 -20.51 -1.20
C LYS A 104 1.67 -20.29 -0.60
N ASP A 105 1.77 -20.46 0.71
CA ASP A 105 3.01 -20.29 1.48
C ASP A 105 3.64 -18.88 1.37
N PHE A 106 2.82 -17.88 1.00
CA PHE A 106 3.22 -16.47 0.98
C PHE A 106 2.14 -15.58 1.59
N MET A 107 1.02 -15.31 0.86
CA MET A 107 -0.03 -14.40 1.35
C MET A 107 -1.35 -14.54 0.58
N ILE A 108 -2.43 -14.02 1.17
CA ILE A 108 -3.70 -13.72 0.50
C ILE A 108 -3.84 -12.20 0.37
N GLN A 109 -4.31 -11.70 -0.78
CA GLN A 109 -4.45 -10.27 -1.07
C GLN A 109 -5.87 -9.96 -1.54
N GLY A 110 -6.48 -8.96 -0.92
CA GLY A 110 -7.82 -8.44 -1.22
C GLY A 110 -7.89 -6.92 -1.22
N GLY A 111 -9.12 -6.36 -1.21
CA GLY A 111 -9.33 -4.92 -1.13
C GLY A 111 -9.21 -4.17 -2.46
N ASP A 112 -9.26 -4.89 -3.59
CA ASP A 112 -9.30 -4.32 -4.93
C ASP A 112 -10.73 -4.41 -5.52
N PRO A 113 -11.43 -3.28 -5.75
CA PRO A 113 -12.78 -3.30 -6.31
C PRO A 113 -12.85 -3.74 -7.77
N LEU A 114 -11.71 -3.77 -8.49
CA LEU A 114 -11.61 -4.27 -9.87
C LEU A 114 -11.15 -5.74 -9.93
N ALA A 115 -10.67 -6.30 -8.82
CA ALA A 115 -10.12 -7.66 -8.75
C ALA A 115 -8.95 -7.93 -9.73
N THR A 116 -8.24 -6.90 -10.17
CA THR A 116 -7.14 -6.94 -11.16
C THR A 116 -5.77 -6.71 -10.54
N GLY A 117 -5.72 -6.25 -9.29
CA GLY A 117 -4.51 -5.77 -8.62
C GLY A 117 -4.21 -4.30 -8.87
N THR A 118 -5.02 -3.60 -9.67
CA THR A 118 -4.80 -2.19 -10.04
C THR A 118 -5.87 -1.25 -9.51
N GLY A 119 -6.97 -1.78 -8.97
CA GLY A 119 -8.06 -1.00 -8.40
C GLY A 119 -7.74 -0.46 -7.01
N GLY A 120 -8.55 0.52 -6.59
CA GLY A 120 -8.39 1.16 -5.28
C GLY A 120 -9.51 2.15 -4.99
N PRO A 121 -9.39 2.92 -3.91
CA PRO A 121 -10.43 3.83 -3.44
C PRO A 121 -10.44 5.18 -4.19
N GLY A 122 -9.61 5.35 -5.22
CA GLY A 122 -9.50 6.58 -6.00
C GLY A 122 -8.54 7.62 -5.41
N TYR A 123 -7.77 7.26 -4.40
CA TYR A 123 -6.70 8.05 -3.79
C TYR A 123 -5.58 7.15 -3.28
N THR A 124 -4.43 7.74 -2.98
CA THR A 124 -3.32 7.08 -2.29
C THR A 124 -2.93 7.84 -1.03
N PHE A 125 -2.27 7.16 -0.09
CA PHE A 125 -1.71 7.76 1.11
C PHE A 125 -0.30 7.23 1.40
N THR A 126 0.42 7.96 2.26
CA THR A 126 1.82 7.71 2.58
C THR A 126 2.01 6.43 3.37
N ASP A 127 3.20 5.83 3.23
CA ASP A 127 3.63 4.71 4.07
C ASP A 127 3.69 5.13 5.55
N GLU A 128 3.39 4.18 6.44
CA GLU A 128 3.42 4.34 7.87
C GLU A 128 4.19 3.17 8.49
N PHE A 129 5.51 3.33 8.61
CA PHE A 129 6.38 2.31 9.20
C PHE A 129 6.62 2.58 10.68
N HIS A 130 6.53 1.52 11.47
CA HIS A 130 6.85 1.55 12.90
C HIS A 130 7.92 0.48 13.20
N PRO A 131 8.98 0.79 14.00
CA PRO A 131 10.08 -0.14 14.24
C PRO A 131 9.65 -1.52 14.76
N GLU A 132 8.59 -1.57 15.57
CA GLU A 132 8.07 -2.81 16.14
C GLU A 132 7.12 -3.58 15.23
N LEU A 133 6.64 -2.97 14.13
CA LEU A 133 5.70 -3.62 13.21
C LEU A 133 6.47 -4.25 12.06
N LYS A 134 6.56 -5.58 12.09
CA LYS A 134 7.36 -6.40 11.18
C LYS A 134 6.55 -7.57 10.63
N HIS A 135 6.96 -8.05 9.46
CA HIS A 135 6.41 -9.25 8.83
C HIS A 135 7.12 -10.52 9.34
N ASN A 136 7.20 -10.69 10.65
CA ASN A 136 8.05 -11.70 11.33
C ASN A 136 7.33 -13.00 11.68
N LYS A 137 6.03 -13.11 11.36
CA LYS A 137 5.19 -14.27 11.66
C LYS A 137 4.06 -14.43 10.62
N PRO A 138 3.37 -15.61 10.58
CA PRO A 138 2.11 -15.75 9.87
C PRO A 138 1.03 -14.80 10.39
N GLY A 139 0.04 -14.48 9.55
CA GLY A 139 -1.12 -13.70 9.94
C GLY A 139 -0.89 -12.18 10.05
N ILE A 140 0.23 -11.67 9.57
CA ILE A 140 0.46 -10.21 9.54
C ILE A 140 -0.42 -9.56 8.48
N LEU A 141 -1.17 -8.53 8.91
CA LEU A 141 -1.99 -7.69 8.05
C LEU A 141 -1.21 -6.44 7.63
N SER A 142 -1.03 -6.26 6.33
CA SER A 142 -0.19 -5.21 5.77
C SER A 142 -0.78 -4.64 4.48
N MET A 143 -0.42 -3.38 4.14
CA MET A 143 -0.88 -2.74 2.90
C MET A 143 -0.15 -3.26 1.68
N ALA A 144 -0.90 -3.63 0.65
CA ALA A 144 -0.36 -3.76 -0.68
C ALA A 144 -0.18 -2.37 -1.30
N ASN A 145 0.90 -2.17 -2.04
CA ASN A 145 1.21 -0.93 -2.73
C ASN A 145 1.96 -1.19 -4.05
N SER A 146 2.08 -0.18 -4.89
CA SER A 146 2.83 -0.21 -6.15
C SER A 146 4.15 0.58 -6.05
N GLY A 147 4.68 0.72 -4.86
CA GLY A 147 5.87 1.49 -4.51
C GLY A 147 5.61 2.41 -3.34
N THR A 148 6.59 3.23 -3.00
CA THR A 148 6.56 4.12 -1.83
C THR A 148 5.37 5.09 -1.90
N HIS A 149 4.63 5.22 -0.78
CA HIS A 149 3.52 6.17 -0.62
C HIS A 149 2.34 5.97 -1.60
N THR A 150 2.12 4.72 -2.07
CA THR A 150 1.00 4.38 -2.96
C THR A 150 -0.03 3.47 -2.30
N ASN A 151 -0.14 3.51 -0.97
CA ASN A 151 -1.16 2.75 -0.26
C ASN A 151 -2.56 3.24 -0.63
N GLY A 152 -3.49 2.32 -0.81
CA GLY A 152 -4.89 2.62 -1.13
C GLY A 152 -5.86 1.81 -0.26
N SER A 153 -6.57 0.87 -0.86
CA SER A 153 -7.46 -0.06 -0.15
C SER A 153 -6.96 -1.50 -0.15
N GLN A 154 -6.01 -1.84 -1.01
CA GLN A 154 -5.52 -3.21 -1.10
C GLN A 154 -4.68 -3.58 0.11
N PHE A 155 -4.92 -4.75 0.68
CA PHE A 155 -4.21 -5.31 1.81
C PHE A 155 -3.85 -6.77 1.55
N PHE A 156 -2.91 -7.30 2.32
CA PHE A 156 -2.60 -8.73 2.33
C PHE A 156 -2.44 -9.26 3.75
N ILE A 157 -2.67 -10.57 3.89
CA ILE A 157 -2.45 -11.31 5.14
C ILE A 157 -1.43 -12.42 4.83
N THR A 158 -0.37 -12.49 5.61
CA THR A 158 0.74 -13.43 5.37
C THR A 158 0.42 -14.85 5.83
N HIS A 159 0.85 -15.87 5.07
CA HIS A 159 0.83 -17.27 5.49
C HIS A 159 2.08 -17.65 6.31
N VAL A 160 3.19 -16.99 6.06
CA VAL A 160 4.51 -17.24 6.66
C VAL A 160 5.21 -15.92 6.97
N PRO A 161 6.31 -15.90 7.75
CA PRO A 161 7.14 -14.72 7.90
C PRO A 161 7.68 -14.23 6.56
N THR A 162 7.58 -12.92 6.30
CA THR A 162 8.03 -12.30 5.04
C THR A 162 8.90 -11.06 5.30
N PRO A 163 10.05 -11.20 6.00
CA PRO A 163 10.84 -10.06 6.47
C PRO A 163 11.39 -9.18 5.34
N HIS A 164 11.46 -9.69 4.11
CA HIS A 164 11.85 -8.92 2.93
C HIS A 164 10.85 -7.82 2.54
N LEU A 165 9.64 -7.82 3.14
CA LEU A 165 8.60 -6.78 2.97
C LEU A 165 8.70 -5.68 4.04
N ASP A 166 9.56 -5.82 5.05
CA ASP A 166 9.75 -4.81 6.09
C ASP A 166 10.21 -3.47 5.50
N ASN A 167 9.63 -2.37 6.01
CA ASN A 167 9.88 -1.01 5.53
C ASN A 167 9.58 -0.76 4.04
N LYS A 168 8.79 -1.67 3.42
CA LYS A 168 8.25 -1.52 2.06
C LYS A 168 6.73 -1.53 2.06
N HIS A 169 6.12 -2.24 3.02
CA HIS A 169 4.69 -2.35 3.20
C HIS A 169 4.32 -2.00 4.63
N SER A 170 3.27 -1.21 4.81
CA SER A 170 2.83 -0.72 6.12
C SER A 170 2.04 -1.80 6.85
N VAL A 171 2.66 -2.41 7.86
CA VAL A 171 1.98 -3.34 8.77
C VAL A 171 1.05 -2.55 9.68
N PHE A 172 -0.23 -2.98 9.76
CA PHE A 172 -1.22 -2.27 10.55
C PHE A 172 -2.11 -3.17 11.40
N GLY A 173 -1.86 -4.49 11.40
CA GLY A 173 -2.60 -5.45 12.22
C GLY A 173 -2.07 -6.86 12.10
N GLU A 174 -2.78 -7.77 12.74
CA GLU A 174 -2.52 -9.21 12.69
C GLU A 174 -3.79 -10.02 12.89
N VAL A 175 -3.77 -11.26 12.44
CA VAL A 175 -4.81 -12.26 12.70
C VAL A 175 -4.69 -12.71 14.15
N VAL A 176 -5.77 -12.59 14.92
CA VAL A 176 -5.89 -13.11 16.29
C VAL A 176 -6.76 -14.35 16.35
N GLU A 177 -7.70 -14.50 15.40
CA GLU A 177 -8.54 -15.70 15.26
C GLU A 177 -8.77 -15.97 13.75
N GLY A 178 -8.90 -17.24 13.36
CA GLY A 178 -9.24 -17.64 12.00
C GLY A 178 -8.03 -17.82 11.07
N MET A 179 -6.81 -18.10 11.58
CA MET A 179 -5.65 -18.37 10.73
C MET A 179 -5.85 -19.61 9.85
N ASN A 180 -6.64 -20.59 10.31
CA ASN A 180 -7.06 -21.74 9.50
C ASN A 180 -7.94 -21.33 8.31
N VAL A 181 -8.79 -20.29 8.48
CA VAL A 181 -9.58 -19.70 7.39
C VAL A 181 -8.66 -19.00 6.40
N VAL A 182 -7.69 -18.18 6.88
CA VAL A 182 -6.68 -17.54 6.02
C VAL A 182 -5.98 -18.57 5.12
N ASN A 183 -5.59 -19.71 5.69
CA ASN A 183 -4.92 -20.79 4.96
C ASN A 183 -5.85 -21.54 3.98
N ALA A 184 -7.17 -21.47 4.19
CA ALA A 184 -8.18 -22.11 3.33
C ALA A 184 -8.72 -21.18 2.23
N ILE A 185 -8.39 -19.89 2.26
CA ILE A 185 -8.81 -18.93 1.23
C ILE A 185 -8.15 -19.26 -0.11
N GLU A 186 -8.97 -19.25 -1.15
CA GLU A 186 -8.58 -19.44 -2.54
C GLU A 186 -8.86 -18.16 -3.35
N LYS A 187 -8.19 -18.06 -4.50
CA LYS A 187 -8.43 -16.92 -5.41
C LYS A 187 -9.90 -16.87 -5.84
N GLY A 188 -10.54 -15.73 -5.63
CA GLY A 188 -11.95 -15.50 -5.94
C GLY A 188 -12.88 -15.63 -4.72
N ASP A 189 -12.43 -16.18 -3.59
CA ASP A 189 -13.21 -16.20 -2.36
C ASP A 189 -13.61 -14.80 -1.92
N LEU A 190 -14.83 -14.67 -1.38
CA LEU A 190 -15.45 -13.38 -1.10
C LEU A 190 -15.18 -12.90 0.32
N ILE A 191 -14.98 -11.61 0.45
CA ILE A 191 -15.14 -10.84 1.68
C ILE A 191 -16.61 -10.44 1.75
N GLN A 192 -17.40 -11.16 2.54
CA GLN A 192 -18.85 -10.94 2.63
C GLN A 192 -19.17 -9.66 3.42
N ALA A 193 -18.43 -9.42 4.50
CA ALA A 193 -18.55 -8.20 5.31
C ALA A 193 -17.31 -8.00 6.18
N VAL A 194 -17.00 -6.73 6.49
CA VAL A 194 -15.98 -6.35 7.48
C VAL A 194 -16.63 -5.51 8.57
N THR A 195 -16.69 -6.02 9.80
CA THR A 195 -17.29 -5.33 10.97
C THR A 195 -16.20 -4.89 11.92
N ILE A 196 -16.21 -3.62 12.32
CA ILE A 196 -15.24 -3.07 13.27
C ILE A 196 -15.76 -3.26 14.70
N ILE A 197 -14.92 -3.85 15.54
CA ILE A 197 -15.20 -4.13 16.95
C ILE A 197 -14.26 -3.28 17.81
N ARG A 198 -14.86 -2.51 18.74
CA ARG A 198 -14.14 -1.64 19.66
C ARG A 198 -14.30 -2.16 21.08
N LYS A 199 -13.20 -2.56 21.74
CA LYS A 199 -13.20 -3.00 23.14
C LYS A 199 -12.29 -2.11 23.98
N GLY A 200 -12.81 -1.62 25.09
CA GLY A 200 -12.10 -0.73 26.00
C GLY A 200 -12.10 0.75 25.58
N LYS A 201 -11.83 1.60 26.54
CA LYS A 201 -11.99 3.07 26.40
C LYS A 201 -11.20 3.67 25.22
N ALA A 202 -9.97 3.22 25.02
CA ALA A 202 -9.12 3.76 23.96
C ALA A 202 -9.63 3.41 22.56
N ALA A 203 -10.11 2.17 22.35
CA ALA A 203 -10.66 1.75 21.07
C ALA A 203 -12.04 2.37 20.80
N MET A 204 -12.86 2.56 21.84
CA MET A 204 -14.16 3.25 21.72
C MET A 204 -14.00 4.72 21.33
N ALA A 205 -12.93 5.36 21.79
CA ALA A 205 -12.61 6.75 21.43
C ALA A 205 -11.93 6.91 20.07
N PHE A 206 -11.60 5.82 19.38
CA PHE A 206 -10.96 5.88 18.06
C PHE A 206 -11.99 6.24 16.98
N ASP A 207 -11.83 7.43 16.43
CA ASP A 207 -12.57 7.94 15.28
C ASP A 207 -11.60 8.09 14.08
N PRO A 208 -11.83 7.38 12.97
CA PRO A 208 -10.94 7.42 11.81
C PRO A 208 -10.82 8.82 11.21
N ALA A 209 -11.88 9.61 11.16
CA ALA A 209 -11.85 10.96 10.60
C ALA A 209 -11.04 11.93 11.46
N ILE A 210 -11.19 11.83 12.80
CA ILE A 210 -10.39 12.64 13.75
C ILE A 210 -8.93 12.24 13.69
N ALA A 211 -8.63 10.94 13.63
CA ALA A 211 -7.26 10.46 13.56
C ALA A 211 -6.55 10.93 12.30
N GLU A 212 -7.19 10.88 11.13
CA GLU A 212 -6.65 11.42 9.87
C GLU A 212 -6.35 12.91 9.96
N LYS A 213 -7.29 13.70 10.52
CA LYS A 213 -7.12 15.14 10.71
C LYS A 213 -5.94 15.47 11.61
N LEU A 214 -5.82 14.81 12.75
CA LEU A 214 -4.70 15.01 13.69
C LEU A 214 -3.35 14.65 13.07
N ILE A 215 -3.29 13.58 12.27
CA ILE A 215 -2.08 13.18 11.57
C ILE A 215 -1.70 14.23 10.51
N ALA A 216 -2.66 14.72 9.74
CA ALA A 216 -2.43 15.77 8.75
C ALA A 216 -1.92 17.06 9.40
N GLU A 217 -2.52 17.49 10.51
CA GLU A 217 -2.08 18.66 11.29
C GLU A 217 -0.67 18.46 11.87
N ARG A 218 -0.37 17.29 12.43
CA ARG A 218 0.98 16.96 12.93
C ARG A 218 2.02 17.02 11.81
N ASN A 219 1.72 16.43 10.66
CA ASN A 219 2.64 16.43 9.52
C ASN A 219 2.87 17.84 8.98
N LYS A 220 1.83 18.69 8.95
CA LYS A 220 1.94 20.10 8.59
C LYS A 220 2.86 20.85 9.57
N LYS A 221 2.66 20.68 10.88
CA LYS A 221 3.50 21.30 11.91
C LYS A 221 4.97 20.85 11.83
N LEU A 222 5.21 19.56 11.54
CA LEU A 222 6.57 19.04 11.34
C LEU A 222 7.22 19.67 10.10
N ALA A 223 6.49 19.77 8.99
CA ALA A 223 6.98 20.43 7.78
C ALA A 223 7.31 21.90 8.02
N GLU A 224 6.47 22.63 8.76
CA GLU A 224 6.72 24.02 9.15
C GLU A 224 7.93 24.17 10.09
N LYS A 225 8.08 23.27 11.07
CA LYS A 225 9.25 23.23 11.97
C LYS A 225 10.54 22.96 11.20
N ASN A 226 10.50 22.03 10.26
CA ASN A 226 11.66 21.72 9.41
C ASN A 226 12.02 22.89 8.49
N LYS A 227 11.04 23.66 8.00
CA LYS A 227 11.29 24.91 7.26
C LYS A 227 11.97 25.99 8.12
N LYS A 228 11.61 26.09 9.41
CA LYS A 228 12.22 27.07 10.34
C LYS A 228 13.62 26.69 10.80
N ASN A 229 13.93 25.38 10.81
CA ASN A 229 15.23 24.85 11.25
C ASN A 229 16.23 24.63 10.09
N ILE A 230 15.90 24.99 8.88
CA ILE A 230 16.90 25.14 7.82
C ILE A 230 17.63 26.45 8.18
N PRO A 231 18.92 26.43 8.55
CA PRO A 231 19.69 27.66 8.66
C PRO A 231 19.51 28.37 7.32
N HIS A 232 19.12 29.64 7.36
CA HIS A 232 19.14 30.51 6.19
C HIS A 232 20.59 30.63 5.71
N ALA A 233 21.09 29.62 5.03
CA ALA A 233 22.11 29.79 4.04
C ALA A 233 21.40 30.31 2.78
N THR A 234 20.79 31.48 2.90
CA THR A 234 20.46 32.32 1.76
C THR A 234 21.76 33.03 1.34
N THR A 235 22.65 32.23 0.79
CA THR A 235 23.40 32.70 -0.33
C THR A 235 22.64 32.17 -1.54
N GLU A 236 21.81 33.00 -2.15
CA GLU A 236 21.43 32.83 -3.54
C GLU A 236 22.76 32.68 -4.28
N LEU A 237 23.12 31.44 -4.56
CA LEU A 237 24.17 31.14 -5.50
C LEU A 237 23.60 31.58 -6.85
N ASP A 238 23.97 32.82 -7.23
CA ASP A 238 23.80 33.34 -8.57
C ASP A 238 24.35 32.24 -9.52
N PRO A 239 23.51 31.66 -10.39
CA PRO A 239 23.95 30.62 -11.31
C PRO A 239 25.12 31.09 -12.20
N ALA A 240 25.33 32.40 -12.35
CA ALA A 240 26.44 33.01 -13.07
C ALA A 240 27.74 33.11 -12.24
N LYS A 241 27.68 32.78 -10.93
CA LYS A 241 28.85 32.86 -10.02
C LYS A 241 29.25 31.52 -9.39
N ILE A 242 28.73 30.40 -9.87
CA ILE A 242 29.31 29.10 -9.55
C ILE A 242 30.64 29.08 -10.29
N PRO A 243 31.82 29.05 -9.61
CA PRO A 243 33.08 28.93 -10.31
C PRO A 243 32.99 27.62 -11.09
N ASP A 244 33.32 27.69 -12.37
CA ASP A 244 33.48 26.53 -13.26
C ASP A 244 34.79 25.80 -12.87
N SER A 245 34.94 25.51 -11.57
CA SER A 245 36.02 24.72 -11.02
C SER A 245 35.73 23.22 -11.11
N ASP A 246 35.17 22.81 -12.25
CA ASP A 246 35.15 21.44 -12.65
C ASP A 246 36.54 21.09 -13.18
N ASN A 247 37.51 20.86 -12.26
CA ASN A 247 38.81 20.28 -12.55
C ASN A 247 38.71 18.80 -12.95
N THR A 248 37.59 18.41 -13.59
CA THR A 248 37.53 17.14 -14.31
C THR A 248 38.29 17.31 -15.60
N GLU A 249 39.17 16.36 -15.92
CA GLU A 249 39.74 16.29 -17.27
C GLU A 249 38.59 16.38 -18.28
N ALA A 250 38.75 17.23 -19.30
CA ALA A 250 37.71 17.53 -20.26
C ALA A 250 37.01 16.24 -20.77
N GLY A 251 35.75 16.07 -20.45
CA GLY A 251 34.94 14.95 -20.89
C GLY A 251 34.51 13.91 -19.85
N GLU A 252 34.78 14.12 -18.55
CA GLU A 252 34.30 13.24 -17.49
C GLU A 252 33.13 13.87 -16.73
N VAL A 253 32.06 13.08 -16.44
CA VAL A 253 30.87 13.53 -15.70
C VAL A 253 30.41 12.54 -14.64
N SER A 254 29.98 13.04 -13.53
CA SER A 254 29.26 12.28 -12.51
C SER A 254 27.76 12.54 -12.62
N VAL A 255 26.94 11.48 -12.59
CA VAL A 255 25.49 11.60 -12.70
C VAL A 255 24.78 10.71 -11.67
N ASP A 256 23.69 11.23 -11.14
CA ASP A 256 22.66 10.42 -10.51
C ASP A 256 21.70 9.92 -11.60
N MET A 257 21.16 8.71 -11.44
CA MET A 257 20.30 8.08 -12.42
C MET A 257 19.02 7.56 -11.76
N LEU A 258 17.87 7.86 -12.37
CA LEU A 258 16.58 7.26 -12.06
C LEU A 258 16.18 6.34 -13.21
N VAL A 259 15.69 5.14 -12.90
CA VAL A 259 15.29 4.13 -13.89
C VAL A 259 13.80 3.85 -13.76
N VAL A 260 13.05 3.92 -14.87
CA VAL A 260 11.66 3.50 -15.02
C VAL A 260 11.63 2.30 -15.95
N ALA A 261 11.54 1.10 -15.37
CA ALA A 261 11.57 -0.14 -16.12
C ALA A 261 10.21 -0.44 -16.79
N TYR A 262 10.21 -1.21 -17.88
CA TYR A 262 9.02 -1.71 -18.57
C TYR A 262 9.08 -3.23 -18.77
N GLN A 263 7.96 -3.86 -19.10
CA GLN A 263 7.90 -5.29 -19.37
C GLN A 263 8.83 -5.67 -20.52
N GLY A 264 9.73 -6.61 -20.27
CA GLY A 264 10.76 -7.02 -21.23
C GLY A 264 12.09 -6.26 -21.09
N ALA A 265 12.20 -5.24 -20.22
CA ALA A 265 13.49 -4.63 -19.87
C ALA A 265 14.39 -5.60 -19.10
N ARG A 266 15.70 -5.48 -19.28
CA ARG A 266 16.72 -6.26 -18.53
C ARG A 266 16.84 -5.72 -17.12
N THR A 267 16.01 -6.17 -16.20
CA THR A 267 16.01 -5.75 -14.80
C THR A 267 15.78 -6.95 -13.89
N PRO A 268 16.39 -6.99 -12.70
CA PRO A 268 16.11 -8.02 -11.70
C PRO A 268 14.70 -7.91 -11.08
N LYS A 269 13.97 -6.83 -11.35
CA LYS A 269 12.61 -6.62 -10.83
C LYS A 269 11.63 -7.53 -11.58
N GLN A 270 11.04 -8.49 -10.89
CA GLN A 270 10.15 -9.51 -11.48
C GLN A 270 8.71 -9.03 -11.80
N ASN A 271 8.26 -7.91 -11.24
CA ASN A 271 6.90 -7.41 -11.39
C ASN A 271 6.89 -5.98 -11.96
N ILE A 272 7.16 -5.85 -13.25
CA ILE A 272 7.07 -4.57 -13.95
C ILE A 272 5.67 -4.50 -14.57
N PHE A 273 4.90 -3.47 -14.18
CA PHE A 273 3.48 -3.33 -14.56
C PHE A 273 3.28 -2.53 -15.84
N TYR A 274 4.29 -1.80 -16.31
CA TYR A 274 4.16 -0.91 -17.46
C TYR A 274 4.67 -1.60 -18.72
N ASP A 275 3.92 -1.44 -19.81
CA ASP A 275 4.45 -1.61 -21.13
C ASP A 275 5.44 -0.46 -21.45
N LYS A 276 6.12 -0.55 -22.57
CA LYS A 276 7.13 0.45 -22.95
C LYS A 276 6.54 1.86 -23.03
N SER A 277 5.33 2.02 -23.61
CA SER A 277 4.64 3.30 -23.76
C SER A 277 4.19 3.89 -22.41
N GLY A 278 3.72 3.05 -21.50
CA GLY A 278 3.36 3.46 -20.14
C GLY A 278 4.58 3.95 -19.35
N ALA A 279 5.69 3.24 -19.42
CA ALA A 279 6.94 3.63 -18.77
C ALA A 279 7.51 4.94 -19.33
N GLU A 280 7.43 5.16 -20.64
CA GLU A 280 7.83 6.41 -21.28
C GLU A 280 7.06 7.61 -20.73
N LYS A 281 5.72 7.50 -20.66
CA LYS A 281 4.86 8.55 -20.10
C LYS A 281 5.16 8.86 -18.63
N ILE A 282 5.51 7.83 -17.85
CA ILE A 282 5.89 7.99 -16.45
C ILE A 282 7.26 8.66 -16.36
N ALA A 283 8.26 8.21 -17.13
CA ALA A 283 9.56 8.80 -17.17
C ALA A 283 9.51 10.29 -17.57
N GLN A 284 8.68 10.63 -18.56
CA GLN A 284 8.46 12.03 -18.94
C GLN A 284 7.86 12.86 -17.80
N LYS A 285 6.81 12.35 -17.13
CA LYS A 285 6.21 13.04 -15.96
C LYS A 285 7.22 13.22 -14.82
N LEU A 286 8.05 12.22 -14.55
CA LEU A 286 9.08 12.30 -13.51
C LEU A 286 10.18 13.32 -13.89
N THR A 287 10.56 13.39 -15.17
CA THR A 287 11.49 14.39 -15.69
C THR A 287 10.94 15.81 -15.51
N ASP A 288 9.69 16.04 -15.93
CA ASP A 288 9.03 17.36 -15.81
C ASP A 288 8.87 17.76 -14.33
N TYR A 289 8.59 16.79 -13.46
CA TYR A 289 8.51 17.03 -12.02
C TYR A 289 9.89 17.33 -11.41
N ALA A 290 10.91 16.59 -11.79
CA ALA A 290 12.27 16.76 -11.31
C ALA A 290 12.86 18.14 -11.65
N ARG A 291 12.46 18.71 -12.80
CA ARG A 291 12.90 20.04 -13.27
C ARG A 291 12.24 21.20 -12.51
N ARG A 292 11.25 20.94 -11.65
CA ARG A 292 10.60 22.01 -10.85
C ARG A 292 11.50 22.48 -9.72
N LYS A 293 11.48 23.77 -9.44
CA LYS A 293 12.26 24.39 -8.34
C LYS A 293 11.93 23.72 -7.00
N GLY A 294 12.95 23.37 -6.23
CA GLY A 294 12.81 22.79 -4.89
C GLY A 294 12.67 21.26 -4.84
N ILE A 295 12.62 20.58 -5.97
CA ILE A 295 12.60 19.12 -6.01
C ILE A 295 14.01 18.56 -5.91
N LYS A 296 14.24 17.65 -4.94
CA LYS A 296 15.51 16.94 -4.83
C LYS A 296 15.45 15.65 -5.66
N PHE A 297 16.34 15.54 -6.62
CA PHE A 297 16.39 14.38 -7.50
C PHE A 297 16.70 13.08 -6.75
N SER A 298 17.47 13.15 -5.67
CA SER A 298 17.71 12.01 -4.76
C SER A 298 16.44 11.45 -4.15
N ASP A 299 15.46 12.30 -3.82
CA ASP A 299 14.19 11.86 -3.26
C ASP A 299 13.36 11.11 -4.32
N LEU A 300 13.44 11.54 -5.58
CA LEU A 300 12.81 10.85 -6.70
C LEU A 300 13.46 9.49 -6.97
N ILE A 301 14.79 9.40 -6.90
CA ILE A 301 15.49 8.13 -7.01
C ILE A 301 15.00 7.16 -5.93
N ASN A 302 14.96 7.60 -4.68
CA ASN A 302 14.53 6.76 -3.57
C ASN A 302 13.07 6.29 -3.69
N GLN A 303 12.22 7.10 -4.33
CA GLN A 303 10.79 6.83 -4.46
C GLN A 303 10.42 6.03 -5.71
N PHE A 304 11.07 6.29 -6.84
CA PHE A 304 10.57 5.89 -8.16
C PHE A 304 11.53 5.03 -8.97
N THR A 305 12.81 4.88 -8.56
CA THR A 305 13.73 4.06 -9.35
C THR A 305 13.43 2.58 -9.22
N ASP A 306 13.43 1.89 -10.35
CA ASP A 306 13.30 0.43 -10.40
C ASP A 306 14.63 -0.30 -10.19
N LEU A 307 15.74 0.43 -10.14
CA LEU A 307 17.11 -0.09 -9.91
C LEU A 307 17.85 0.74 -8.84
N PRO A 308 17.45 0.71 -7.57
CA PRO A 308 18.01 1.59 -6.54
C PRO A 308 19.52 1.38 -6.30
N GLN A 309 20.04 0.19 -6.52
CA GLN A 309 21.47 -0.10 -6.35
C GLN A 309 22.35 0.47 -7.46
N GLN A 310 21.77 0.87 -8.58
CA GLN A 310 22.46 1.44 -9.75
C GLN A 310 22.16 2.94 -9.94
N SER A 311 21.59 3.59 -8.95
CA SER A 311 21.21 5.01 -9.03
C SER A 311 22.41 5.97 -9.08
N LYS A 312 23.60 5.50 -8.72
CA LYS A 312 24.87 6.22 -8.85
C LYS A 312 25.73 5.50 -9.86
N LEU A 313 25.92 6.11 -11.02
CA LEU A 313 26.84 5.58 -12.01
C LEU A 313 28.29 5.94 -11.65
N PRO A 314 29.25 5.06 -11.98
CA PRO A 314 30.66 5.43 -11.94
C PRO A 314 30.90 6.63 -12.87
N LEU A 315 32.02 7.29 -12.69
CA LEU A 315 32.44 8.41 -13.53
C LEU A 315 32.34 8.03 -15.02
N LEU A 316 31.48 8.75 -15.76
CA LEU A 316 31.31 8.55 -17.19
C LEU A 316 32.34 9.40 -17.96
N SER A 317 33.04 8.81 -18.93
CA SER A 317 34.02 9.52 -19.76
C SER A 317 33.76 9.29 -21.25
N ALA A 318 33.79 10.36 -22.02
CA ALA A 318 33.72 10.27 -23.48
C ALA A 318 34.89 9.48 -24.09
N LYS A 319 36.04 9.36 -23.36
CA LYS A 319 37.20 8.58 -23.75
C LYS A 319 37.05 7.07 -23.50
N GLN A 320 35.95 6.65 -22.86
CA GLN A 320 35.69 5.24 -22.52
C GLN A 320 35.33 4.45 -23.80
N PRO A 321 36.15 3.47 -24.25
CA PRO A 321 36.02 2.87 -25.59
C PRO A 321 34.69 2.10 -25.80
N SER A 322 34.02 1.72 -24.75
CA SER A 322 32.79 0.91 -24.77
C SER A 322 31.59 1.56 -24.06
N LEU A 323 31.53 2.91 -24.02
CA LEU A 323 30.43 3.59 -23.40
C LEU A 323 29.12 3.33 -24.21
N PRO A 324 28.11 2.69 -23.63
CA PRO A 324 26.82 2.43 -24.29
C PRO A 324 26.17 3.71 -24.80
N ASP A 325 25.51 3.65 -25.96
CA ASP A 325 24.89 4.82 -26.59
C ASP A 325 23.85 5.49 -25.71
N PHE A 326 23.10 4.71 -24.91
CA PHE A 326 22.09 5.24 -23.99
C PHE A 326 22.68 6.02 -22.79
N LEU A 327 23.99 5.96 -22.54
CA LEU A 327 24.67 6.77 -21.52
C LEU A 327 25.29 8.07 -22.09
N LYS A 328 25.46 8.16 -23.39
CA LYS A 328 26.05 9.36 -24.06
C LYS A 328 25.26 10.67 -23.78
N PRO A 329 23.93 10.69 -23.68
CA PRO A 329 23.18 11.90 -23.32
C PRO A 329 23.61 12.50 -21.97
N ALA A 330 24.05 11.69 -21.01
CA ALA A 330 24.50 12.15 -19.70
C ALA A 330 25.77 13.01 -19.78
N LEU A 331 26.65 12.77 -20.77
CA LEU A 331 27.87 13.53 -20.98
C LEU A 331 27.62 14.98 -21.44
N LYS A 332 26.45 15.25 -22.03
CA LYS A 332 26.06 16.56 -22.57
C LYS A 332 25.40 17.49 -21.56
N LEU A 333 25.10 16.97 -20.35
CA LEU A 333 24.41 17.74 -19.32
C LEU A 333 25.37 18.74 -18.66
N GLY A 334 24.89 19.93 -18.38
CA GLY A 334 25.54 20.88 -17.45
C GLY A 334 25.26 20.46 -15.99
N VAL A 335 26.08 20.91 -15.04
CA VAL A 335 25.90 20.63 -13.60
C VAL A 335 24.49 21.03 -13.15
N GLY A 336 23.80 20.11 -12.48
CA GLY A 336 22.40 20.29 -12.02
C GLY A 336 21.36 20.06 -13.10
N GLN A 337 21.72 19.95 -14.37
CA GLN A 337 20.75 19.67 -15.43
C GLN A 337 20.23 18.23 -15.38
N ILE A 338 19.00 18.06 -15.85
CA ILE A 338 18.27 16.79 -15.89
C ILE A 338 17.98 16.47 -17.36
N SER A 339 18.32 15.23 -17.78
CA SER A 339 18.07 14.76 -19.14
C SER A 339 16.58 14.61 -19.44
N ASP A 340 16.22 14.54 -20.72
CA ASP A 340 15.00 13.85 -21.12
C ASP A 340 15.13 12.35 -20.86
N PRO A 341 14.00 11.59 -20.81
CA PRO A 341 14.06 10.14 -20.68
C PRO A 341 14.82 9.51 -21.85
N VAL A 342 15.77 8.63 -21.53
CA VAL A 342 16.59 7.92 -22.51
C VAL A 342 16.20 6.44 -22.50
N ASP A 343 15.75 5.92 -23.64
CA ASP A 343 15.44 4.49 -23.80
C ASP A 343 16.70 3.63 -23.69
N SER A 344 16.63 2.56 -22.93
CA SER A 344 17.73 1.63 -22.71
C SER A 344 17.23 0.20 -22.54
N PRO A 345 18.12 -0.81 -22.60
CA PRO A 345 17.75 -2.19 -22.29
C PRO A 345 17.18 -2.39 -20.88
N PHE A 346 17.41 -1.46 -19.95
CA PHE A 346 16.96 -1.54 -18.54
C PHE A 346 15.67 -0.78 -18.27
N GLY A 347 15.16 -0.03 -19.23
CA GLY A 347 14.04 0.88 -19.11
C GLY A 347 14.39 2.30 -19.52
N TYR A 348 13.55 3.27 -19.21
CA TYR A 348 13.83 4.68 -19.42
C TYR A 348 14.72 5.23 -18.31
N LEU A 349 15.85 5.83 -18.69
CA LEU A 349 16.82 6.43 -17.79
C LEU A 349 16.65 7.94 -17.77
N ILE A 350 16.68 8.53 -16.59
CA ILE A 350 16.68 9.98 -16.39
C ILE A 350 17.96 10.30 -15.61
N PHE A 351 18.80 11.16 -16.17
CA PHE A 351 20.08 11.55 -15.58
C PHE A 351 20.01 12.94 -14.97
N ARG A 352 20.70 13.15 -13.86
CA ARG A 352 21.02 14.47 -13.32
C ARG A 352 22.53 14.58 -13.16
N ARG A 353 23.17 15.55 -13.82
CA ARG A 353 24.58 15.83 -13.60
C ARG A 353 24.79 16.41 -12.20
N VAL A 354 25.73 15.85 -11.45
CA VAL A 354 26.13 16.32 -10.12
C VAL A 354 27.54 16.88 -10.17
N SER A 355 27.81 17.94 -9.38
CA SER A 355 29.16 18.43 -9.18
C SER A 355 29.94 17.43 -8.35
N ARG A 356 31.18 17.17 -8.72
CA ARG A 356 32.09 16.34 -7.95
C ARG A 356 32.55 17.15 -6.73
N ILE A 357 32.06 16.83 -5.54
CA ILE A 357 32.70 17.29 -4.31
C ILE A 357 33.87 16.35 -4.07
N LEU A 358 35.08 16.81 -4.26
CA LEU A 358 36.29 16.17 -3.77
C LEU A 358 36.34 16.37 -2.25
N THR A 359 35.57 15.57 -1.49
CA THR A 359 35.86 15.34 -0.09
C THR A 359 36.99 14.34 -0.04
N GLY A 360 38.13 14.75 0.46
CA GLY A 360 39.26 13.86 0.70
C GLY A 360 38.80 12.61 1.42
N ASP A 361 39.39 11.47 1.03
CA ASP A 361 39.25 10.16 1.66
C ASP A 361 37.86 9.48 1.56
N THR A 362 37.54 8.93 0.42
CA THR A 362 37.13 7.53 0.27
C THR A 362 36.95 7.20 -1.19
N ILE A 363 38.02 6.63 -1.79
CA ILE A 363 37.93 5.88 -3.03
C ILE A 363 37.18 4.60 -2.69
N TYR A 364 35.90 4.50 -3.03
CA TYR A 364 35.25 3.21 -3.11
C TYR A 364 35.74 2.51 -4.36
N SER A 365 36.65 1.56 -4.15
CA SER A 365 37.12 0.64 -5.16
C SER A 365 35.95 -0.09 -5.81
N SER A 366 35.95 -0.06 -7.13
CA SER A 366 35.09 -0.85 -8.01
C SER A 366 35.47 -2.35 -7.90
N GLU A 367 35.03 -3.04 -6.87
CA GLU A 367 35.01 -4.49 -6.82
C GLU A 367 33.67 -4.94 -6.26
N ARG A 368 32.71 -5.12 -7.17
CA ARG A 368 31.61 -6.10 -7.22
C ARG A 368 30.56 -5.60 -8.22
N LEU A 369 30.83 -5.89 -9.48
CA LEU A 369 29.80 -6.09 -10.48
C LEU A 369 29.44 -7.56 -10.53
#